data_c290b0633144151326ea0b0838e6269c
#
_entry.id   c290b0633144151326ea0b0838e6269c
#
_cell.length_a   1.000
_cell.length_b   1.000
_cell.length_c   1.000
_cell.angle_alpha   90.00
_cell.angle_beta   90.00
_cell.angle_gamma   90.00
#
_symmetry.space_group_name_H-M   'P 1'
#
loop_
_entity.id
_entity.type
_entity.pdbx_description
1 polymer ?
#
loop_
_entity_poly.entity_id
_entity_poly.type
_entity_poly.pdbx_seq_one_letter_code
_entity_poly.pdbx_strand_id
1 'polypeptide(L)'
;MSTALFLSPHLDDVAFSCGGTLARLKARGWKVALVTVFTRSVPQPTGFALACQTDKGIHPEVDYMAMRREEDRDFAALMEVDSLVWADLPEAPHRGYDSAAALFTPPREDDRIGAAVVERLAPLMNELRPDLVLAPQALGSHVDHVQVVRLLPSLGAWDSRVLWYRDTPYAVRQPEARPDPTLPGDLRPVVVDVSAELRRKVVGCTCYRTQVGFQFGGAQAVGPTLAAFHQREAAAHGRTGHAEVLLAGAGLDPALREALTDE
;
A
#
# COMPACT_ATOMS: atom_id res chain seq x y z
N MET A 1 -10.56 -15.68 -15.55
CA MET A 1 -10.69 -14.32 -15.00
C MET A 1 -9.44 -14.07 -14.20
N SER A 2 -8.70 -13.04 -14.57
CA SER A 2 -7.40 -12.75 -13.95
C SER A 2 -7.58 -12.15 -12.55
N THR A 3 -6.61 -12.43 -11.67
CA THR A 3 -6.63 -12.01 -10.27
C THR A 3 -5.44 -11.09 -9.98
N ALA A 4 -5.70 -9.91 -9.45
CA ALA A 4 -4.69 -8.99 -8.94
C ALA A 4 -4.71 -8.99 -7.40
N LEU A 5 -3.55 -9.18 -6.80
CA LEU A 5 -3.33 -9.05 -5.37
C LEU A 5 -2.72 -7.68 -5.08
N PHE A 6 -3.35 -6.92 -4.23
CA PHE A 6 -2.84 -5.68 -3.67
C PHE A 6 -2.34 -5.93 -2.25
N LEU A 7 -1.01 -5.84 -2.07
CA LEU A 7 -0.37 -6.06 -0.78
C LEU A 7 -0.13 -4.72 -0.10
N SER A 8 -0.83 -4.49 1.00
CA SER A 8 -0.77 -3.25 1.80
C SER A 8 -0.01 -3.51 3.10
N PRO A 9 1.08 -2.81 3.40
CA PRO A 9 1.68 -2.86 4.73
C PRO A 9 0.67 -2.48 5.82
N HIS A 10 0.03 -1.31 5.69
CA HIS A 10 -0.95 -0.81 6.65
C HIS A 10 -2.34 -0.66 6.02
N LEU A 11 -3.31 -0.42 6.87
CA LEU A 11 -4.71 -0.13 6.51
C LEU A 11 -4.81 1.31 5.97
N ASP A 12 -4.51 1.53 4.68
CA ASP A 12 -4.58 2.78 3.92
C ASP A 12 -3.60 2.84 2.73
N ASP A 13 -2.44 2.15 2.79
CA ASP A 13 -1.35 2.31 1.83
C ASP A 13 -1.78 2.08 0.37
N VAL A 14 -2.54 1.02 0.11
CA VAL A 14 -3.03 0.70 -1.25
C VAL A 14 -3.99 1.77 -1.74
N ALA A 15 -4.90 2.25 -0.88
CA ALA A 15 -5.84 3.30 -1.25
C ALA A 15 -5.11 4.58 -1.69
N PHE A 16 -4.15 5.02 -0.87
CA PHE A 16 -3.40 6.25 -1.13
C PHE A 16 -2.45 6.11 -2.31
N SER A 17 -1.81 4.95 -2.47
CA SER A 17 -0.74 4.73 -3.45
C SER A 17 -1.25 4.30 -4.83
N CYS A 18 -2.04 3.24 -4.90
CA CYS A 18 -2.47 2.61 -6.16
C CYS A 18 -3.97 2.29 -6.24
N GLY A 19 -4.80 3.02 -5.49
CA GLY A 19 -6.27 2.87 -5.52
C GLY A 19 -6.88 3.15 -6.88
N GLY A 20 -6.28 4.01 -7.72
CA GLY A 20 -6.69 4.24 -9.10
C GLY A 20 -6.47 3.02 -9.98
N THR A 21 -5.29 2.41 -9.89
CA THR A 21 -4.97 1.15 -10.59
C THR A 21 -5.91 0.03 -10.16
N LEU A 22 -6.24 -0.06 -8.86
CA LEU A 22 -7.21 -1.02 -8.34
C LEU A 22 -8.58 -0.83 -9.02
N ALA A 23 -9.10 0.41 -9.02
CA ALA A 23 -10.39 0.73 -9.63
C ALA A 23 -10.40 0.42 -11.13
N ARG A 24 -9.29 0.71 -11.84
CA ARG A 24 -9.12 0.41 -13.25
C ARG A 24 -9.16 -1.09 -13.54
N LEU A 25 -8.43 -1.90 -12.78
CA LEU A 25 -8.47 -3.36 -12.93
C LEU A 25 -9.87 -3.92 -12.65
N LYS A 26 -10.58 -3.41 -11.64
CA LYS A 26 -11.99 -3.76 -11.41
C LYS A 26 -12.87 -3.43 -12.61
N ALA A 27 -12.75 -2.22 -13.18
CA ALA A 27 -13.50 -1.81 -14.37
C ALA A 27 -13.22 -2.71 -15.58
N ARG A 28 -12.04 -3.35 -15.63
CA ARG A 28 -11.65 -4.33 -16.67
C ARG A 28 -12.03 -5.77 -16.34
N GLY A 29 -12.79 -5.99 -15.29
CA GLY A 29 -13.32 -7.32 -14.93
C GLY A 29 -12.32 -8.22 -14.23
N TRP A 30 -11.23 -7.67 -13.67
CA TRP A 30 -10.31 -8.44 -12.83
C TRP A 30 -10.93 -8.74 -11.47
N LYS A 31 -10.59 -9.90 -10.92
CA LYS A 31 -10.74 -10.13 -9.49
C LYS A 31 -9.64 -9.40 -8.73
N VAL A 32 -10.01 -8.76 -7.63
CA VAL A 32 -9.09 -8.02 -6.78
C VAL A 32 -9.10 -8.61 -5.37
N ALA A 33 -7.93 -9.00 -4.89
CA ALA A 33 -7.69 -9.32 -3.50
C ALA A 33 -6.88 -8.19 -2.85
N LEU A 34 -7.33 -7.68 -1.72
CA LEU A 34 -6.60 -6.75 -0.86
C LEU A 34 -6.13 -7.50 0.38
N VAL A 35 -4.81 -7.57 0.57
CA VAL A 35 -4.21 -8.19 1.74
C VAL A 35 -3.44 -7.14 2.52
N THR A 36 -3.89 -6.83 3.74
CA THR A 36 -3.22 -5.89 4.63
C THR A 36 -2.44 -6.64 5.71
N VAL A 37 -1.15 -6.31 5.85
CA VAL A 37 -0.21 -7.10 6.66
C VAL A 37 -0.30 -6.79 8.15
N PHE A 38 -0.10 -5.53 8.52
CA PHE A 38 0.00 -5.11 9.91
C PHE A 38 -1.35 -4.56 10.38
N THR A 39 -2.16 -5.42 10.99
CA THR A 39 -3.57 -5.15 11.29
C THR A 39 -4.02 -5.57 12.68
N ARG A 40 -3.07 -6.14 13.50
CA ARG A 40 -3.41 -6.71 14.82
C ARG A 40 -3.79 -5.65 15.83
N SER A 41 -4.91 -5.87 16.52
CA SER A 41 -5.20 -5.16 17.76
C SER A 41 -4.27 -5.65 18.86
N VAL A 42 -3.57 -4.72 19.52
CA VAL A 42 -2.78 -5.00 20.72
C VAL A 42 -3.49 -4.34 21.91
N PRO A 43 -3.97 -5.11 22.88
CA PRO A 43 -4.70 -4.56 24.00
C PRO A 43 -3.78 -3.72 24.88
N GLN A 44 -4.35 -2.64 25.47
CA GLN A 44 -3.66 -1.73 26.39
C GLN A 44 -2.30 -1.23 25.85
N PRO A 45 -2.28 -0.59 24.68
CA PRO A 45 -1.04 -0.05 24.13
C PRO A 45 -0.42 0.96 25.10
N THR A 46 0.89 1.06 25.12
CA THR A 46 1.64 1.99 25.97
C THR A 46 2.69 2.76 25.16
N GLY A 47 3.26 3.79 25.75
CA GLY A 47 4.35 4.54 25.14
C GLY A 47 3.99 5.10 23.75
N PHE A 48 4.88 4.92 22.78
CA PHE A 48 4.71 5.43 21.44
C PHE A 48 3.54 4.77 20.68
N ALA A 49 3.27 3.48 20.91
CA ALA A 49 2.12 2.81 20.31
C ALA A 49 0.80 3.46 20.75
N LEU A 50 0.67 3.85 22.02
CA LEU A 50 -0.47 4.62 22.50
C LEU A 50 -0.49 6.03 21.92
N ALA A 51 0.65 6.71 21.83
CA ALA A 51 0.75 8.04 21.22
C ALA A 51 0.26 8.05 19.77
N CYS A 52 0.58 7.02 18.98
CA CYS A 52 0.08 6.88 17.61
C CYS A 52 -1.45 6.89 17.51
N GLN A 53 -2.15 6.47 18.57
CA GLN A 53 -3.60 6.52 18.69
C GLN A 53 -4.08 7.89 19.21
N THR A 54 -3.53 8.34 20.33
CA THR A 54 -4.03 9.53 21.05
C THR A 54 -3.71 10.83 20.31
N ASP A 55 -2.61 10.91 19.56
CA ASP A 55 -2.27 12.07 18.73
C ASP A 55 -3.27 12.28 17.58
N LYS A 56 -4.08 11.27 17.29
CA LYS A 56 -5.22 11.37 16.35
C LYS A 56 -6.54 11.67 17.06
N GLY A 57 -6.50 11.98 18.35
CA GLY A 57 -7.70 12.28 19.16
C GLY A 57 -8.53 11.04 19.53
N ILE A 58 -8.00 9.84 19.39
CA ILE A 58 -8.71 8.59 19.67
C ILE A 58 -8.43 8.18 21.12
N HIS A 59 -9.53 7.95 21.90
CA HIS A 59 -9.42 7.62 23.31
C HIS A 59 -8.63 6.31 23.55
N PRO A 60 -7.79 6.22 24.61
CA PRO A 60 -6.96 5.05 24.91
C PRO A 60 -7.70 3.70 25.02
N GLU A 61 -8.95 3.73 25.46
CA GLU A 61 -9.78 2.52 25.64
C GLU A 61 -10.40 2.00 24.32
N VAL A 62 -10.31 2.76 23.24
CA VAL A 62 -10.81 2.35 21.93
C VAL A 62 -9.85 1.35 21.31
N ASP A 63 -10.35 0.25 20.75
CA ASP A 63 -9.57 -0.60 19.87
C ASP A 63 -9.33 0.14 18.53
N TYR A 64 -8.20 0.85 18.49
CA TYR A 64 -7.82 1.66 17.34
C TYR A 64 -7.67 0.85 16.05
N MET A 65 -7.09 -0.35 16.13
CA MET A 65 -6.92 -1.19 14.96
C MET A 65 -8.26 -1.78 14.48
N ALA A 66 -9.21 -2.04 15.39
CA ALA A 66 -10.57 -2.41 14.98
C ALA A 66 -11.24 -1.29 14.19
N MET A 67 -11.13 -0.03 14.64
CA MET A 67 -11.64 1.12 13.86
C MET A 67 -11.01 1.19 12.47
N ARG A 68 -9.69 1.04 12.36
CA ARG A 68 -8.99 1.05 11.07
C ARG A 68 -9.43 -0.09 10.16
N ARG A 69 -9.68 -1.29 10.71
CA ARG A 69 -10.23 -2.41 9.93
C ARG A 69 -11.65 -2.12 9.41
N GLU A 70 -12.49 -1.39 10.14
CA GLU A 70 -13.79 -0.95 9.60
C GLU A 70 -13.60 0.04 8.42
N GLU A 71 -12.66 0.97 8.53
CA GLU A 71 -12.33 1.88 7.44
C GLU A 71 -11.83 1.14 6.20
N ASP A 72 -11.06 0.06 6.39
CA ASP A 72 -10.59 -0.82 5.31
C ASP A 72 -11.75 -1.61 4.67
N ARG A 73 -12.74 -2.03 5.46
CA ARG A 73 -14.00 -2.61 4.93
C ARG A 73 -14.79 -1.61 4.09
N ASP A 74 -14.93 -0.36 4.58
CA ASP A 74 -15.62 0.71 3.86
C ASP A 74 -14.93 0.95 2.50
N PHE A 75 -13.59 1.01 2.49
CA PHE A 75 -12.80 1.12 1.27
C PHE A 75 -13.00 -0.08 0.35
N ALA A 76 -12.87 -1.29 0.87
CA ALA A 76 -13.02 -2.52 0.09
C ALA A 76 -14.42 -2.63 -0.56
N ALA A 77 -15.46 -2.26 0.19
CA ALA A 77 -16.84 -2.23 -0.32
C ALA A 77 -17.00 -1.18 -1.44
N LEU A 78 -16.50 0.05 -1.24
CA LEU A 78 -16.53 1.11 -2.25
C LEU A 78 -15.81 0.72 -3.54
N MET A 79 -14.65 0.06 -3.40
CA MET A 79 -13.79 -0.35 -4.52
C MET A 79 -14.20 -1.70 -5.13
N GLU A 80 -15.24 -2.35 -4.57
CA GLU A 80 -15.72 -3.67 -5.02
C GLU A 80 -14.63 -4.75 -4.98
N VAL A 81 -13.82 -4.73 -3.91
CA VAL A 81 -12.78 -5.74 -3.68
C VAL A 81 -13.42 -7.10 -3.48
N ASP A 82 -12.96 -8.13 -4.20
CA ASP A 82 -13.55 -9.47 -4.16
C ASP A 82 -13.12 -10.26 -2.92
N SER A 83 -11.91 -10.00 -2.41
CA SER A 83 -11.36 -10.65 -1.22
C SER A 83 -10.59 -9.65 -0.38
N LEU A 84 -11.00 -9.45 0.87
CA LEU A 84 -10.31 -8.62 1.86
C LEU A 84 -9.75 -9.54 2.94
N VAL A 85 -8.42 -9.48 3.13
CA VAL A 85 -7.71 -10.33 4.09
C VAL A 85 -6.80 -9.48 4.97
N TRP A 86 -6.82 -9.74 6.26
CA TRP A 86 -5.89 -9.17 7.23
C TRP A 86 -4.97 -10.25 7.77
N ALA A 87 -3.65 -10.05 7.66
CA ALA A 87 -2.67 -11.03 8.13
C ALA A 87 -2.51 -11.05 9.65
N ASP A 88 -3.13 -10.11 10.34
CA ASP A 88 -3.18 -10.03 11.80
C ASP A 88 -1.80 -10.03 12.46
N LEU A 89 -0.92 -9.14 11.98
CA LEU A 89 0.40 -8.91 12.54
C LEU A 89 0.48 -7.52 13.20
N PRO A 90 1.28 -7.34 14.29
CA PRO A 90 1.39 -6.05 14.98
C PRO A 90 2.23 -5.06 14.18
N GLU A 91 1.84 -3.79 14.15
CA GLU A 91 2.63 -2.67 13.61
C GLU A 91 3.93 -2.45 14.39
N ALA A 92 4.91 -1.78 13.78
CA ALA A 92 6.23 -1.49 14.34
C ALA A 92 6.22 -0.87 15.76
N PRO A 93 5.31 0.07 16.13
CA PRO A 93 5.25 0.59 17.49
C PRO A 93 5.03 -0.47 18.57
N HIS A 94 4.41 -1.60 18.23
CA HIS A 94 4.21 -2.74 19.14
C HIS A 94 5.38 -3.74 19.15
N ARG A 95 6.43 -3.47 18.35
CA ARG A 95 7.62 -4.33 18.21
C ARG A 95 8.91 -3.64 18.68
N GLY A 96 8.79 -2.60 19.50
CA GLY A 96 9.92 -1.90 20.11
C GLY A 96 10.50 -0.74 19.30
N TYR A 97 9.76 -0.26 18.29
CA TYR A 97 10.05 1.02 17.64
C TYR A 97 9.29 2.10 18.42
N ASP A 98 9.99 2.82 19.27
CA ASP A 98 9.45 3.64 20.36
C ASP A 98 9.30 5.13 20.04
N SER A 99 9.55 5.51 18.80
CA SER A 99 9.43 6.89 18.34
C SER A 99 9.15 6.98 16.84
N ALA A 100 8.63 8.13 16.39
CA ALA A 100 8.41 8.38 14.97
C ALA A 100 9.71 8.27 14.16
N ALA A 101 10.85 8.71 14.71
CA ALA A 101 12.14 8.59 14.06
C ALA A 101 12.58 7.12 13.91
N ALA A 102 12.30 6.28 14.90
CA ALA A 102 12.65 4.86 14.87
C ALA A 102 11.91 4.09 13.75
N LEU A 103 10.73 4.55 13.33
CA LEU A 103 10.00 3.93 12.22
C LEU A 103 10.72 4.04 10.87
N PHE A 104 11.66 4.98 10.73
CA PHE A 104 12.37 5.26 9.47
C PHE A 104 13.86 4.93 9.54
N THR A 105 14.24 4.06 10.47
CA THR A 105 15.59 3.46 10.57
C THR A 105 15.61 2.10 9.87
N PRO A 106 16.78 1.53 9.58
CA PRO A 106 16.84 0.12 9.17
C PRO A 106 16.12 -0.79 10.17
N PRO A 107 15.46 -1.86 9.70
CA PRO A 107 14.85 -2.84 10.61
C PRO A 107 15.85 -3.34 11.64
N ARG A 108 15.42 -3.41 12.88
CA ARG A 108 16.27 -3.87 14.01
C ARG A 108 16.64 -5.33 13.81
N GLU A 109 17.86 -5.71 14.22
CA GLU A 109 18.34 -7.09 14.12
C GLU A 109 17.53 -8.08 14.97
N ASP A 110 16.91 -7.61 16.05
CA ASP A 110 16.07 -8.40 16.94
C ASP A 110 14.58 -8.40 16.54
N ASP A 111 14.18 -7.67 15.50
CA ASP A 111 12.81 -7.70 14.96
C ASP A 111 12.59 -9.00 14.17
N ARG A 112 11.86 -9.93 14.79
CA ARG A 112 11.57 -11.26 14.22
C ARG A 112 10.28 -11.34 13.42
N ILE A 113 9.68 -10.21 13.08
CA ILE A 113 8.38 -10.18 12.38
C ILE A 113 8.41 -10.90 11.03
N GLY A 114 9.57 -10.93 10.37
CA GLY A 114 9.72 -11.50 9.05
C GLY A 114 9.23 -12.95 8.92
N ALA A 115 9.55 -13.80 9.89
CA ALA A 115 9.08 -15.19 9.90
C ALA A 115 7.55 -15.27 9.96
N ALA A 116 6.92 -14.45 10.79
CA ALA A 116 5.46 -14.38 10.91
C ALA A 116 4.80 -13.83 9.65
N VAL A 117 5.42 -12.85 8.97
CA VAL A 117 4.93 -12.35 7.67
C VAL A 117 4.91 -13.47 6.64
N VAL A 118 6.01 -14.23 6.50
CA VAL A 118 6.08 -15.36 5.56
C VAL A 118 5.06 -16.43 5.92
N GLU A 119 4.95 -16.81 7.20
CA GLU A 119 3.98 -17.81 7.68
C GLU A 119 2.54 -17.42 7.32
N ARG A 120 2.18 -16.14 7.42
CA ARG A 120 0.83 -15.64 7.13
C ARG A 120 0.57 -15.46 5.64
N LEU A 121 1.55 -14.97 4.88
CA LEU A 121 1.34 -14.64 3.48
C LEU A 121 1.52 -15.84 2.53
N ALA A 122 2.44 -16.77 2.80
CA ALA A 122 2.70 -17.87 1.88
C ALA A 122 1.46 -18.75 1.60
N PRO A 123 0.63 -19.14 2.59
CA PRO A 123 -0.63 -19.85 2.30
C PRO A 123 -1.60 -19.04 1.44
N LEU A 124 -1.73 -17.73 1.71
CA LEU A 124 -2.60 -16.84 0.94
C LEU A 124 -2.15 -16.74 -0.52
N MET A 125 -0.85 -16.61 -0.75
CA MET A 125 -0.28 -16.57 -2.11
C MET A 125 -0.57 -17.87 -2.87
N ASN A 126 -0.44 -19.02 -2.21
CA ASN A 126 -0.73 -20.32 -2.80
C ASN A 126 -2.22 -20.55 -3.08
N GLU A 127 -3.10 -20.02 -2.26
CA GLU A 127 -4.55 -20.09 -2.42
C GLU A 127 -5.03 -19.18 -3.54
N LEU A 128 -4.66 -17.89 -3.48
CA LEU A 128 -5.09 -16.85 -4.41
C LEU A 128 -4.48 -17.03 -5.81
N ARG A 129 -3.25 -17.54 -5.89
CA ARG A 129 -2.48 -17.68 -7.14
C ARG A 129 -2.63 -16.47 -8.07
N PRO A 130 -2.27 -15.26 -7.61
CA PRO A 130 -2.53 -14.05 -8.37
C PRO A 130 -1.73 -14.04 -9.68
N ASP A 131 -2.36 -13.51 -10.74
CA ASP A 131 -1.68 -13.24 -12.02
C ASP A 131 -0.82 -11.98 -11.91
N LEU A 132 -1.17 -11.06 -11.00
CA LEU A 132 -0.50 -9.79 -10.77
C LEU A 132 -0.43 -9.49 -9.27
N VAL A 133 0.72 -9.03 -8.78
CA VAL A 133 0.92 -8.57 -7.41
C VAL A 133 1.35 -7.11 -7.43
N LEU A 134 0.65 -6.26 -6.67
CA LEU A 134 1.07 -4.89 -6.43
C LEU A 134 1.60 -4.77 -4.99
N ALA A 135 2.82 -4.30 -4.83
CA ALA A 135 3.52 -4.20 -3.55
C ALA A 135 4.21 -2.84 -3.40
N PRO A 136 4.54 -2.39 -2.18
CA PRO A 136 5.19 -1.09 -1.95
C PRO A 136 6.62 -1.06 -2.49
N GLN A 137 7.10 0.13 -2.84
CA GLN A 137 8.54 0.40 -3.07
C GLN A 137 9.29 0.66 -1.77
N ALA A 138 8.61 0.80 -0.65
CA ALA A 138 9.10 1.27 0.64
C ALA A 138 9.74 2.68 0.55
N LEU A 139 9.17 3.58 -0.24
CA LEU A 139 9.57 4.98 -0.25
C LEU A 139 9.44 5.58 1.15
N GLY A 140 10.43 6.37 1.58
CA GLY A 140 10.50 6.89 2.94
C GLY A 140 11.05 5.90 3.95
N SER A 141 11.27 4.62 3.59
CA SER A 141 11.93 3.60 4.41
C SER A 141 11.22 3.27 5.73
N HIS A 142 9.88 3.34 5.78
CA HIS A 142 9.16 2.87 6.95
C HIS A 142 9.42 1.37 7.17
N VAL A 143 9.83 0.99 8.38
CA VAL A 143 10.30 -0.37 8.69
C VAL A 143 9.30 -1.46 8.29
N ASP A 144 8.00 -1.25 8.44
CA ASP A 144 6.97 -2.21 8.04
C ASP A 144 6.91 -2.40 6.52
N HIS A 145 7.04 -1.30 5.75
CA HIS A 145 7.11 -1.38 4.29
C HIS A 145 8.38 -2.10 3.84
N VAL A 146 9.52 -1.78 4.46
CA VAL A 146 10.81 -2.45 4.20
C VAL A 146 10.72 -3.95 4.49
N GLN A 147 10.06 -4.36 5.58
CA GLN A 147 9.85 -5.78 5.89
C GLN A 147 9.02 -6.48 4.78
N VAL A 148 7.93 -5.88 4.32
CA VAL A 148 7.11 -6.45 3.23
C VAL A 148 7.93 -6.59 1.95
N VAL A 149 8.67 -5.56 1.54
CA VAL A 149 9.53 -5.58 0.34
C VAL A 149 10.55 -6.71 0.40
N ARG A 150 11.30 -6.80 1.50
CA ARG A 150 12.40 -7.77 1.65
C ARG A 150 11.95 -9.23 1.69
N LEU A 151 10.71 -9.45 2.11
CA LEU A 151 10.18 -10.80 2.28
C LEU A 151 9.43 -11.31 1.05
N LEU A 152 9.05 -10.42 0.14
CA LEU A 152 8.30 -10.80 -1.05
C LEU A 152 9.00 -11.89 -1.90
N PRO A 153 10.34 -11.86 -2.13
CA PRO A 153 11.02 -12.93 -2.84
C PRO A 153 10.88 -14.32 -2.19
N SER A 154 10.75 -14.37 -0.86
CA SER A 154 10.56 -15.62 -0.11
C SER A 154 9.15 -16.21 -0.29
N LEU A 155 8.23 -15.47 -0.87
CA LEU A 155 6.84 -15.89 -1.10
C LEU A 155 6.62 -16.53 -2.48
N GLY A 156 7.65 -16.62 -3.32
CA GLY A 156 7.61 -17.27 -4.63
C GLY A 156 8.37 -16.50 -5.71
N ALA A 157 8.50 -17.09 -6.91
CA ALA A 157 9.17 -16.46 -8.06
C ALA A 157 8.21 -15.49 -8.77
N TRP A 158 8.28 -14.21 -8.45
CA TRP A 158 7.30 -13.20 -8.82
C TRP A 158 7.79 -12.14 -9.81
N ASP A 159 9.06 -12.18 -10.24
CA ASP A 159 9.71 -11.11 -11.02
C ASP A 159 8.93 -10.65 -12.24
N SER A 160 8.19 -11.57 -12.90
CA SER A 160 7.36 -11.26 -14.08
C SER A 160 5.93 -10.80 -13.74
N ARG A 161 5.56 -10.74 -12.47
CA ARG A 161 4.17 -10.48 -12.03
C ARG A 161 4.07 -9.42 -10.95
N VAL A 162 5.20 -8.88 -10.46
CA VAL A 162 5.19 -7.86 -9.41
C VAL A 162 5.29 -6.47 -10.00
N LEU A 163 4.40 -5.61 -9.57
CA LEU A 163 4.45 -4.17 -9.77
C LEU A 163 4.63 -3.48 -8.43
N TRP A 164 5.58 -2.57 -8.38
CA TRP A 164 5.94 -1.85 -7.16
C TRP A 164 5.32 -0.46 -7.20
N TYR A 165 4.34 -0.19 -6.33
CA TYR A 165 3.69 1.12 -6.25
C TYR A 165 4.51 2.13 -5.42
N ARG A 166 4.39 3.41 -5.77
CA ARG A 166 4.99 4.51 -5.02
C ARG A 166 4.19 4.77 -3.74
N ASP A 167 4.83 4.58 -2.61
CA ASP A 167 4.21 4.74 -1.29
C ASP A 167 3.76 6.19 -1.07
N THR A 168 2.46 6.44 -1.10
CA THR A 168 1.84 7.73 -0.84
C THR A 168 1.29 7.74 0.59
N PRO A 169 1.53 8.79 1.39
CA PRO A 169 1.97 10.12 0.97
C PRO A 169 3.49 10.38 1.00
N TYR A 170 4.35 9.37 1.23
CA TYR A 170 5.80 9.60 1.27
C TYR A 170 6.31 10.17 -0.05
N ALA A 171 5.89 9.62 -1.20
CA ALA A 171 6.25 10.14 -2.52
C ALA A 171 5.79 11.59 -2.76
N VAL A 172 4.70 12.01 -2.13
CA VAL A 172 4.23 13.41 -2.19
C VAL A 172 5.10 14.34 -1.36
N ARG A 173 5.50 13.89 -0.15
CA ARG A 173 6.27 14.69 0.81
C ARG A 173 7.76 14.74 0.46
N GLN A 174 8.26 13.66 -0.14
CA GLN A 174 9.67 13.47 -0.48
C GLN A 174 9.79 12.97 -1.93
N PRO A 175 9.63 13.85 -2.93
CA PRO A 175 9.67 13.45 -4.35
C PRO A 175 10.96 12.74 -4.75
N GLU A 176 12.06 13.05 -4.05
CA GLU A 176 13.39 12.46 -4.28
C GLU A 176 13.61 11.11 -3.56
N ALA A 177 12.61 10.64 -2.80
CA ALA A 177 12.71 9.34 -2.12
C ALA A 177 12.94 8.23 -3.15
N ARG A 178 13.85 7.32 -2.81
CA ARG A 178 14.21 6.19 -3.67
C ARG A 178 13.59 4.90 -3.14
N PRO A 179 13.30 3.95 -4.03
CA PRO A 179 12.86 2.61 -3.64
C PRO A 179 13.89 1.94 -2.70
N ASP A 180 13.42 0.97 -1.90
CA ASP A 180 14.31 0.17 -1.07
C ASP A 180 15.41 -0.48 -1.93
N PRO A 181 16.69 -0.42 -1.51
CA PRO A 181 17.82 -0.91 -2.32
C PRO A 181 17.82 -2.43 -2.55
N THR A 182 16.95 -3.17 -1.89
CA THR A 182 16.78 -4.62 -2.13
C THR A 182 15.87 -4.92 -3.31
N LEU A 183 15.17 -3.92 -3.88
CA LEU A 183 14.43 -4.09 -5.11
C LEU A 183 15.39 -4.34 -6.31
N PRO A 184 14.94 -5.07 -7.36
CA PRO A 184 15.73 -5.27 -8.56
C PRO A 184 16.20 -3.95 -9.18
N GLY A 185 17.46 -3.89 -9.62
CA GLY A 185 18.06 -2.67 -10.16
C GLY A 185 17.63 -2.31 -11.60
N ASP A 186 16.96 -3.21 -12.28
CA ASP A 186 16.53 -3.08 -13.69
C ASP A 186 15.05 -2.72 -13.85
N LEU A 187 14.39 -2.28 -12.78
CA LEU A 187 12.99 -1.89 -12.80
C LEU A 187 12.73 -0.74 -13.78
N ARG A 188 11.61 -0.83 -14.50
CA ARG A 188 11.16 0.17 -15.47
C ARG A 188 9.78 0.71 -15.10
N PRO A 189 9.48 1.98 -15.39
CA PRO A 189 8.17 2.55 -15.13
C PRO A 189 7.09 1.90 -15.99
N VAL A 190 5.95 1.67 -15.36
CA VAL A 190 4.66 1.34 -15.97
C VAL A 190 3.71 2.47 -15.58
N VAL A 191 3.31 3.26 -16.57
CA VAL A 191 2.49 4.45 -16.38
C VAL A 191 1.04 4.08 -16.58
N VAL A 192 0.27 4.06 -15.51
CA VAL A 192 -1.16 3.70 -15.54
C VAL A 192 -1.98 5.00 -15.54
N ASP A 193 -2.71 5.26 -16.62
CA ASP A 193 -3.67 6.37 -16.64
C ASP A 193 -4.84 6.04 -15.69
N VAL A 194 -5.04 6.89 -14.70
CA VAL A 194 -6.11 6.78 -13.70
C VAL A 194 -7.05 7.99 -13.73
N SER A 195 -7.07 8.72 -14.82
CA SER A 195 -7.87 9.95 -14.94
C SER A 195 -9.36 9.68 -14.74
N ALA A 196 -9.86 8.56 -15.26
CA ALA A 196 -11.27 8.15 -15.10
C ALA A 196 -11.56 7.68 -13.66
N GLU A 197 -10.60 7.08 -13.00
CA GLU A 197 -10.72 6.46 -11.67
C GLU A 197 -10.38 7.43 -10.53
N LEU A 198 -9.77 8.59 -10.82
CA LEU A 198 -9.27 9.51 -9.81
C LEU A 198 -10.34 9.90 -8.78
N ARG A 199 -11.56 10.19 -9.22
CA ARG A 199 -12.66 10.51 -8.31
C ARG A 199 -12.96 9.36 -7.34
N ARG A 200 -13.03 8.13 -7.85
CA ARG A 200 -13.29 6.93 -7.04
C ARG A 200 -12.15 6.69 -6.06
N LYS A 201 -10.89 6.83 -6.50
CA LYS A 201 -9.71 6.77 -5.63
C LYS A 201 -9.81 7.78 -4.49
N VAL A 202 -10.07 9.06 -4.79
CA VAL A 202 -10.16 10.13 -3.77
C VAL A 202 -11.24 9.82 -2.74
N VAL A 203 -12.42 9.39 -3.17
CA VAL A 203 -13.50 8.97 -2.26
C VAL A 203 -13.06 7.76 -1.42
N GLY A 204 -12.40 6.77 -2.03
CA GLY A 204 -11.83 5.62 -1.33
C GLY A 204 -10.82 6.01 -0.24
N CYS A 205 -9.93 6.95 -0.55
CA CYS A 205 -8.97 7.47 0.45
C CYS A 205 -9.67 8.10 1.66
N THR A 206 -10.83 8.74 1.47
CA THR A 206 -11.58 9.36 2.58
C THR A 206 -12.31 8.35 3.47
N CYS A 207 -12.36 7.07 3.11
CA CYS A 207 -12.82 6.02 4.02
C CYS A 207 -11.92 5.90 5.26
N TYR A 208 -10.63 6.19 5.13
CA TYR A 208 -9.65 6.12 6.21
C TYR A 208 -9.65 7.39 7.08
N ARG A 209 -10.78 7.66 7.73
CA ARG A 209 -11.07 8.89 8.51
C ARG A 209 -10.04 9.16 9.59
N THR A 210 -9.54 8.08 10.23
CA THR A 210 -8.51 8.17 11.28
C THR A 210 -7.14 8.56 10.75
N GLN A 211 -6.91 8.45 9.43
CA GLN A 211 -5.60 8.67 8.80
C GLN A 211 -5.53 9.97 8.00
N VAL A 212 -6.60 10.36 7.31
CA VAL A 212 -6.56 11.51 6.38
C VAL A 212 -6.18 12.83 7.05
N GLY A 213 -6.52 13.02 8.34
CA GLY A 213 -6.10 14.19 9.10
C GLY A 213 -4.59 14.27 9.22
N PHE A 214 -3.97 13.19 9.64
CA PHE A 214 -2.52 13.08 9.83
C PHE A 214 -1.78 13.04 8.48
N GLN A 215 -2.30 12.32 7.50
CA GLN A 215 -1.61 12.08 6.24
C GLN A 215 -1.72 13.25 5.24
N PHE A 216 -2.86 13.94 5.20
CA PHE A 216 -3.14 14.97 4.19
C PHE A 216 -3.54 16.33 4.79
N GLY A 217 -3.65 16.45 6.10
CA GLY A 217 -4.16 17.66 6.75
C GLY A 217 -5.68 17.76 6.74
N GLY A 218 -6.39 16.69 6.41
CA GLY A 218 -7.85 16.58 6.43
C GLY A 218 -8.44 16.03 5.13
N ALA A 219 -9.68 15.55 5.21
CA ALA A 219 -10.35 14.92 4.07
C ALA A 219 -10.48 15.85 2.85
N GLN A 220 -10.66 17.15 3.07
CA GLN A 220 -10.77 18.16 2.01
C GLN A 220 -9.47 18.34 1.20
N ALA A 221 -8.31 18.00 1.78
CA ALA A 221 -7.02 18.13 1.13
C ALA A 221 -6.64 16.89 0.28
N VAL A 222 -7.29 15.75 0.50
CA VAL A 222 -6.99 14.49 -0.22
C VAL A 222 -7.10 14.67 -1.73
N GLY A 223 -8.25 15.16 -2.21
CA GLY A 223 -8.51 15.33 -3.64
C GLY A 223 -7.49 16.24 -4.33
N PRO A 224 -7.33 17.51 -3.90
CA PRO A 224 -6.34 18.40 -4.49
C PRO A 224 -4.91 17.87 -4.45
N THR A 225 -4.50 17.24 -3.35
CA THR A 225 -3.15 16.69 -3.19
C THR A 225 -2.89 15.55 -4.17
N LEU A 226 -3.80 14.58 -4.24
CA LEU A 226 -3.65 13.42 -5.13
C LEU A 226 -3.75 13.82 -6.60
N ALA A 227 -4.69 14.73 -6.96
CA ALA A 227 -4.80 15.24 -8.33
C ALA A 227 -3.50 15.90 -8.78
N ALA A 228 -2.97 16.82 -7.98
CA ALA A 228 -1.71 17.50 -8.30
C ALA A 228 -0.52 16.51 -8.38
N PHE A 229 -0.47 15.52 -7.50
CA PHE A 229 0.56 14.49 -7.52
C PHE A 229 0.49 13.66 -8.80
N HIS A 230 -0.67 13.06 -9.11
CA HIS A 230 -0.82 12.19 -10.28
C HIS A 230 -0.71 12.94 -11.60
N GLN A 231 -1.05 14.24 -11.64
CA GLN A 231 -0.82 15.07 -12.80
C GLN A 231 0.69 15.30 -13.06
N ARG A 232 1.48 15.53 -11.99
CA ARG A 232 2.95 15.63 -12.11
C ARG A 232 3.57 14.30 -12.55
N GLU A 233 3.08 13.16 -12.01
CA GLU A 233 3.53 11.84 -12.41
C GLU A 233 3.26 11.60 -13.91
N ALA A 234 2.07 11.92 -14.40
CA ALA A 234 1.75 11.81 -15.82
C ALA A 234 2.69 12.69 -16.69
N ALA A 235 2.85 13.96 -16.32
CA ALA A 235 3.70 14.92 -17.05
C ALA A 235 5.17 14.49 -17.10
N ALA A 236 5.71 13.94 -16.00
CA ALA A 236 7.09 13.44 -15.94
C ALA A 236 7.35 12.29 -16.93
N HIS A 237 6.31 11.60 -17.39
CA HIS A 237 6.37 10.54 -18.39
C HIS A 237 5.77 10.93 -19.75
N GLY A 238 5.63 12.23 -20.02
CA GLY A 238 5.14 12.75 -21.31
C GLY A 238 3.66 12.46 -21.57
N ARG A 239 2.88 12.23 -20.51
CA ARG A 239 1.43 11.97 -20.57
C ARG A 239 0.64 13.17 -20.08
N THR A 240 -0.60 13.29 -20.52
CA THR A 240 -1.59 14.23 -19.99
C THR A 240 -2.51 13.51 -18.98
N GLY A 241 -3.31 14.27 -18.22
CA GLY A 241 -4.23 13.67 -17.25
C GLY A 241 -3.55 13.30 -15.93
N HIS A 242 -3.92 12.16 -15.36
CA HIS A 242 -3.46 11.71 -14.05
C HIS A 242 -2.95 10.27 -14.13
N ALA A 243 -1.74 10.03 -13.65
CA ALA A 243 -1.16 8.69 -13.69
C ALA A 243 -0.69 8.19 -12.32
N GLU A 244 -0.83 6.91 -12.10
CA GLU A 244 -0.07 6.15 -11.10
C GLU A 244 1.12 5.50 -11.80
N VAL A 245 2.32 5.77 -11.29
CA VAL A 245 3.56 5.22 -11.84
C VAL A 245 4.02 4.07 -10.97
N LEU A 246 4.01 2.89 -11.56
CA LEU A 246 4.48 1.66 -10.94
C LEU A 246 5.85 1.30 -11.50
N LEU A 247 6.62 0.49 -10.80
CA LEU A 247 7.86 -0.09 -11.33
C LEU A 247 7.66 -1.59 -11.58
N ALA A 248 8.23 -2.08 -12.67
CA ALA A 248 8.21 -3.51 -13.01
C ALA A 248 9.57 -3.98 -13.52
N GLY A 249 9.89 -5.25 -13.31
CA GLY A 249 11.03 -5.91 -13.94
C GLY A 249 10.89 -5.99 -15.45
N ALA A 250 12.01 -6.13 -16.15
CA ALA A 250 12.05 -6.26 -17.62
C ALA A 250 11.25 -7.48 -18.12
N GLY A 251 11.03 -8.49 -17.27
CA GLY A 251 10.27 -9.70 -17.58
C GLY A 251 8.76 -9.59 -17.34
N LEU A 252 8.20 -8.40 -17.07
CA LEU A 252 6.75 -8.25 -16.93
C LEU A 252 6.04 -8.76 -18.18
N ASP A 253 5.08 -9.68 -17.96
CA ASP A 253 4.26 -10.24 -19.03
C ASP A 253 3.61 -9.13 -19.87
N PRO A 254 3.78 -9.11 -21.20
CA PRO A 254 3.18 -8.10 -22.08
C PRO A 254 1.65 -7.98 -21.91
N ALA A 255 0.94 -9.08 -21.70
CA ALA A 255 -0.51 -9.07 -21.49
C ALA A 255 -0.90 -8.37 -20.18
N LEU A 256 -0.07 -8.47 -19.13
CA LEU A 256 -0.28 -7.72 -17.89
C LEU A 256 -0.01 -6.23 -18.09
N ARG A 257 1.00 -5.87 -18.89
CA ARG A 257 1.27 -4.48 -19.26
C ARG A 257 0.11 -3.87 -20.03
N GLU A 258 -0.39 -4.54 -21.08
CA GLU A 258 -1.55 -4.12 -21.86
C GLU A 258 -2.80 -3.95 -20.96
N ALA A 259 -3.02 -4.87 -20.02
CA ALA A 259 -4.11 -4.76 -19.06
C ALA A 259 -4.04 -3.51 -18.17
N LEU A 260 -2.89 -2.89 -18.03
CA LEU A 260 -2.66 -1.70 -17.21
C LEU A 260 -2.64 -0.40 -18.03
N THR A 261 -2.04 -0.39 -19.22
CA THR A 261 -1.63 0.83 -19.92
C THR A 261 -2.43 1.16 -21.19
N ASP A 262 -3.21 0.25 -21.77
CA ASP A 262 -3.86 0.36 -23.08
C ASP A 262 -2.83 0.38 -24.27
N GLU A 263 -1.59 -0.05 -24.03
CA GLU A 263 -0.51 -0.09 -25.04
C GLU A 263 -0.17 -1.52 -25.44
#